data_0cee6f4cdb27a655a884159a79f31c86
#
_entry.id   0cee6f4cdb27a655a884159a79f31c86
#
_cell.length_a   1.000
_cell.length_b   1.000
_cell.length_c   1.000
_cell.angle_alpha   90.00
_cell.angle_beta   90.00
_cell.angle_gamma   90.00
#
_symmetry.space_group_name_H-M   'P 1'
#
loop_
_entity.id
_entity.type
_entity.pdbx_description
1 polymer ?
#
loop_
_entity_poly.entity_id
_entity_poly.type
_entity_poly.pdbx_seq_one_letter_code
_entity_poly.pdbx_strand_id
1 'polypeptide(L)'
;MNIVYFDLESQKLFGEVGGRDASKLLLACGVTWSTERNDFAVYWEKDAAALVAELKSADRVIGFNIINFDYEVLKPYAPNENFRAFRSTDMLQDIFRTLGFRLSLDTIAKATLGATKTADGIQSVEWFKNGELDKVAEYCKADVDITRRVYEFGRDHGFVHYYSKLGSKLKVSVNWK
;
A
#
# COMPACT_ATOMS: atom_id res chain seq x y z
N MET A 1 2.57 -19.57 -8.04
CA MET A 1 3.02 -18.57 -7.03
C MET A 1 1.94 -17.50 -6.94
N ASN A 2 1.30 -17.38 -5.78
CA ASN A 2 0.29 -16.35 -5.53
C ASN A 2 0.94 -15.06 -5.01
N ILE A 3 0.96 -14.01 -5.83
CA ILE A 3 1.39 -12.67 -5.43
C ILE A 3 0.15 -11.87 -5.10
N VAL A 4 0.14 -11.26 -3.91
CA VAL A 4 -0.94 -10.38 -3.44
C VAL A 4 -0.40 -8.95 -3.36
N TYR A 5 -0.97 -8.04 -4.13
CA TYR A 5 -0.75 -6.60 -4.03
C TYR A 5 -1.76 -6.04 -3.05
N PHE A 6 -1.32 -5.20 -2.14
CA PHE A 6 -2.09 -4.79 -0.98
C PHE A 6 -1.89 -3.33 -0.61
N ASP A 7 -2.97 -2.69 -0.24
CA ASP A 7 -3.03 -1.36 0.38
C ASP A 7 -4.27 -1.27 1.27
N LEU A 8 -4.29 -0.35 2.23
CA LEU A 8 -5.46 -0.10 3.08
C LEU A 8 -5.69 1.38 3.35
N GLU A 9 -6.94 1.69 3.69
CA GLU A 9 -7.38 2.99 4.18
C GLU A 9 -7.76 2.92 5.66
N SER A 10 -7.50 3.99 6.39
CA SER A 10 -7.80 4.09 7.82
C SER A 10 -9.06 4.93 8.10
N GLN A 11 -9.72 4.67 9.25
CA GLN A 11 -10.89 5.44 9.69
C GLN A 11 -10.51 6.80 10.29
N LYS A 12 -9.27 6.95 10.78
CA LYS A 12 -8.82 8.12 11.53
C LYS A 12 -7.48 8.63 11.00
N LEU A 13 -7.23 9.91 11.25
CA LEU A 13 -5.93 10.54 11.03
C LEU A 13 -5.07 10.47 12.30
N PHE A 14 -3.75 10.58 12.15
CA PHE A 14 -2.81 10.62 13.28
C PHE A 14 -3.11 11.74 14.29
N GLY A 15 -3.61 12.89 13.83
CA GLY A 15 -4.01 14.00 14.71
C GLY A 15 -5.18 13.65 15.65
N GLU A 16 -6.01 12.69 15.29
CA GLU A 16 -7.18 12.28 16.09
C GLU A 16 -6.84 11.24 17.15
N VAL A 17 -5.69 10.57 17.02
CA VAL A 17 -5.26 9.51 17.96
C VAL A 17 -4.13 9.94 18.89
N GLY A 18 -3.76 11.22 18.84
CA GLY A 18 -2.78 11.81 19.76
C GLY A 18 -1.34 11.36 19.54
N GLY A 19 -0.96 10.97 18.31
CA GLY A 19 0.41 10.54 18.01
C GLY A 19 0.54 9.77 16.71
N ARG A 20 1.71 9.16 16.47
CA ARG A 20 2.02 8.43 15.23
C ARG A 20 1.86 6.91 15.37
N ASP A 21 1.01 6.45 16.27
CA ASP A 21 0.70 5.04 16.47
C ASP A 21 -0.39 4.59 15.47
N ALA A 22 0.04 3.96 14.38
CA ALA A 22 -0.87 3.53 13.32
C ALA A 22 -1.86 2.44 13.78
N SER A 23 -1.56 1.70 14.85
CA SER A 23 -2.48 0.69 15.40
C SER A 23 -3.78 1.27 15.95
N LYS A 24 -3.84 2.59 16.19
CA LYS A 24 -5.01 3.30 16.68
C LYS A 24 -5.90 3.89 15.59
N LEU A 25 -5.47 3.83 14.33
CA LEU A 25 -6.16 4.47 13.21
C LEU A 25 -7.42 3.73 12.77
N LEU A 26 -7.54 2.44 13.10
CA LEU A 26 -8.59 1.52 12.70
C LEU A 26 -8.69 1.30 11.19
N LEU A 27 -9.05 0.10 10.77
CA LEU A 27 -9.22 -0.27 9.37
C LEU A 27 -10.54 0.28 8.82
N ALA A 28 -10.50 1.15 7.81
CA ALA A 28 -11.68 1.51 7.03
C ALA A 28 -11.96 0.42 5.99
N CYS A 29 -11.04 0.23 5.04
CA CYS A 29 -11.04 -0.93 4.14
C CYS A 29 -9.61 -1.31 3.77
N GLY A 30 -9.39 -2.60 3.50
CA GLY A 30 -8.20 -3.11 2.82
C GLY A 30 -8.59 -3.63 1.45
N VAL A 31 -7.72 -3.43 0.48
CA VAL A 31 -7.91 -3.96 -0.87
C VAL A 31 -6.71 -4.81 -1.26
N THR A 32 -6.99 -5.94 -1.87
CA THR A 32 -5.97 -6.81 -2.47
C THR A 32 -6.27 -7.01 -3.95
N TRP A 33 -5.22 -7.19 -4.75
CA TRP A 33 -5.28 -7.81 -6.06
C TRP A 33 -4.38 -9.05 -6.04
N SER A 34 -4.88 -10.19 -6.45
CA SER A 34 -4.15 -11.47 -6.36
C SER A 34 -3.93 -12.07 -7.74
N THR A 35 -2.73 -12.57 -8.01
CA THR A 35 -2.41 -13.26 -9.27
C THR A 35 -3.20 -14.55 -9.44
N GLU A 36 -3.58 -15.22 -8.34
CA GLU A 36 -4.38 -16.45 -8.38
C GLU A 36 -5.84 -16.15 -8.74
N ARG A 37 -6.43 -15.13 -8.11
CA ARG A 37 -7.79 -14.67 -8.40
C ARG A 37 -7.89 -13.90 -9.71
N ASN A 38 -6.79 -13.21 -10.10
CA ASN A 38 -6.71 -12.26 -11.21
C ASN A 38 -7.76 -11.15 -11.11
N ASP A 39 -8.06 -10.71 -9.88
CA ASP A 39 -9.08 -9.71 -9.57
C ASP A 39 -8.82 -9.07 -8.21
N PHE A 40 -9.56 -7.99 -7.93
CA PHE A 40 -9.57 -7.32 -6.64
C PHE A 40 -10.49 -8.04 -5.63
N ALA A 41 -10.15 -7.88 -4.34
CA ALA A 41 -11.06 -8.12 -3.23
C ALA A 41 -11.01 -6.92 -2.28
N VAL A 42 -12.17 -6.57 -1.73
CA VAL A 42 -12.33 -5.47 -0.76
C VAL A 42 -12.72 -6.08 0.58
N TYR A 43 -12.02 -5.67 1.63
CA TYR A 43 -12.21 -6.12 3.00
C TYR A 43 -12.53 -4.90 3.87
N TRP A 44 -13.70 -4.87 4.45
CA TRP A 44 -14.07 -3.87 5.45
C TRP A 44 -13.54 -4.27 6.83
N GLU A 45 -13.64 -3.39 7.81
CA GLU A 45 -13.17 -3.66 9.18
C GLU A 45 -13.66 -5.02 9.72
N LYS A 46 -14.91 -5.37 9.50
CA LYS A 46 -15.50 -6.66 9.90
C LYS A 46 -14.84 -7.89 9.26
N ASP A 47 -14.20 -7.68 8.11
CA ASP A 47 -13.55 -8.72 7.31
C ASP A 47 -12.02 -8.77 7.54
N ALA A 48 -11.51 -8.02 8.53
CA ALA A 48 -10.07 -7.89 8.79
C ALA A 48 -9.37 -9.25 9.00
N ALA A 49 -10.03 -10.21 9.64
CA ALA A 49 -9.48 -11.55 9.82
C ALA A 49 -9.29 -12.29 8.49
N ALA A 50 -10.22 -12.13 7.53
CA ALA A 50 -10.12 -12.73 6.20
C ALA A 50 -9.00 -12.06 5.38
N LEU A 51 -8.85 -10.73 5.48
CA LEU A 51 -7.73 -10.00 4.88
C LEU A 51 -6.38 -10.53 5.40
N VAL A 52 -6.22 -10.63 6.73
CA VAL A 52 -4.99 -11.15 7.33
C VAL A 52 -4.70 -12.58 6.88
N ALA A 53 -5.74 -13.43 6.78
CA ALA A 53 -5.59 -14.80 6.29
C ALA A 53 -5.12 -14.85 4.83
N GLU A 54 -5.63 -14.00 3.94
CA GLU A 54 -5.16 -13.89 2.56
C GLU A 54 -3.68 -13.45 2.50
N LEU A 55 -3.32 -12.39 3.22
CA LEU A 55 -1.94 -11.89 3.25
C LEU A 55 -0.96 -12.96 3.78
N LYS A 56 -1.37 -13.71 4.80
CA LYS A 56 -0.55 -14.78 5.39
C LYS A 56 -0.36 -15.97 4.44
N SER A 57 -1.36 -16.30 3.64
CA SER A 57 -1.33 -17.42 2.69
C SER A 57 -0.59 -17.10 1.38
N ALA A 58 -0.33 -15.83 1.10
CA ALA A 58 0.34 -15.40 -0.12
C ALA A 58 1.80 -15.89 -0.19
N ASP A 59 2.24 -16.30 -1.37
CA ASP A 59 3.66 -16.58 -1.61
C ASP A 59 4.50 -15.30 -1.51
N ARG A 60 3.91 -14.15 -1.84
CA ARG A 60 4.50 -12.83 -1.65
C ARG A 60 3.43 -11.75 -1.54
N VAL A 61 3.55 -10.86 -0.57
CA VAL A 61 2.75 -9.64 -0.43
C VAL A 61 3.57 -8.47 -0.93
N ILE A 62 2.99 -7.67 -1.83
CA ILE A 62 3.62 -6.46 -2.38
C ILE A 62 2.81 -5.25 -1.94
N GLY A 63 3.49 -4.23 -1.44
CA GLY A 63 2.84 -2.96 -1.12
C GLY A 63 3.82 -1.81 -0.98
N PHE A 64 3.31 -0.66 -0.61
CA PHE A 64 4.08 0.56 -0.47
C PHE A 64 3.97 1.12 0.95
N ASN A 65 5.02 0.99 1.76
CA ASN A 65 5.07 1.32 3.19
C ASN A 65 4.25 0.37 4.10
N ILE A 66 3.93 -0.81 3.62
CA ILE A 66 3.03 -1.75 4.31
C ILE A 66 3.58 -2.24 5.65
N ILE A 67 4.90 -2.38 5.79
CA ILE A 67 5.53 -2.89 7.01
C ILE A 67 5.40 -1.88 8.17
N ASN A 68 5.51 -0.59 7.89
CA ASN A 68 5.49 0.45 8.91
C ASN A 68 4.14 1.15 9.07
N PHE A 69 3.17 0.86 8.21
CA PHE A 69 1.86 1.48 8.27
C PHE A 69 0.73 0.44 8.25
N ASP A 70 0.50 -0.23 7.15
CA ASP A 70 -0.66 -1.12 6.96
C ASP A 70 -0.67 -2.27 7.97
N TYR A 71 0.46 -2.93 8.17
CA TYR A 71 0.57 -4.00 9.16
C TYR A 71 0.39 -3.49 10.59
N GLU A 72 0.79 -2.26 10.88
CA GLU A 72 0.53 -1.66 12.19
C GLU A 72 -0.98 -1.40 12.39
N VAL A 73 -1.70 -0.92 11.35
CA VAL A 73 -3.16 -0.77 11.39
C VAL A 73 -3.86 -2.11 11.60
N LEU A 74 -3.33 -3.21 11.02
CA LEU A 74 -3.93 -4.55 11.14
C LEU A 74 -3.63 -5.26 12.48
N LYS A 75 -2.60 -4.87 13.21
CA LYS A 75 -2.22 -5.52 14.48
C LYS A 75 -3.36 -5.71 15.50
N PRO A 76 -4.23 -4.73 15.76
CA PRO A 76 -5.32 -4.91 16.72
C PRO A 76 -6.31 -6.01 16.32
N TYR A 77 -6.45 -6.29 15.03
CA TYR A 77 -7.37 -7.31 14.50
C TYR A 77 -6.76 -8.72 14.48
N ALA A 78 -5.43 -8.81 14.61
CA ALA A 78 -4.71 -10.08 14.65
C ALA A 78 -3.50 -10.00 15.60
N PRO A 79 -3.73 -9.83 16.92
CA PRO A 79 -2.67 -9.53 17.89
C PRO A 79 -1.63 -10.65 18.06
N ASN A 80 -1.98 -11.87 17.67
CA ASN A 80 -1.08 -13.03 17.74
C ASN A 80 -0.29 -13.27 16.45
N GLU A 81 -0.54 -12.48 15.39
CA GLU A 81 0.16 -12.64 14.12
C GLU A 81 1.48 -11.87 14.08
N ASN A 82 2.50 -12.54 13.58
CA ASN A 82 3.78 -11.90 13.30
C ASN A 82 3.83 -11.41 11.84
N PHE A 83 3.31 -10.22 11.57
CA PHE A 83 3.31 -9.61 10.23
C PHE A 83 4.71 -9.47 9.63
N ARG A 84 5.77 -9.39 10.45
CA ARG A 84 7.16 -9.35 9.95
C ARG A 84 7.63 -10.67 9.38
N ALA A 85 6.95 -11.77 9.68
CA ALA A 85 7.22 -13.09 9.11
C ALA A 85 6.53 -13.29 7.75
N PHE A 86 5.62 -12.40 7.34
CA PHE A 86 5.00 -12.47 6.03
C PHE A 86 6.06 -12.21 4.95
N ARG A 87 5.98 -12.95 3.86
CA ARG A 87 6.89 -12.79 2.71
C ARG A 87 6.54 -11.52 1.94
N SER A 88 7.00 -10.38 2.45
CA SER A 88 6.61 -9.05 1.95
C SER A 88 7.74 -8.37 1.18
N THR A 89 7.37 -7.66 0.13
CA THR A 89 8.20 -6.65 -0.52
C THR A 89 7.55 -5.29 -0.27
N ASP A 90 8.17 -4.48 0.60
CA ASP A 90 7.79 -3.10 0.83
C ASP A 90 8.62 -2.20 -0.10
N MET A 91 7.98 -1.74 -1.18
CA MET A 91 8.66 -0.96 -2.21
C MET A 91 9.27 0.33 -1.67
N LEU A 92 8.61 0.98 -0.68
CA LEU A 92 9.17 2.20 -0.08
C LEU A 92 10.45 1.90 0.69
N GLN A 93 10.50 0.81 1.45
CA GLN A 93 11.71 0.45 2.19
C GLN A 93 12.88 0.13 1.24
N ASP A 94 12.62 -0.60 0.16
CA ASP A 94 13.66 -0.95 -0.82
C ASP A 94 14.21 0.28 -1.53
N ILE A 95 13.33 1.19 -1.95
CA ILE A 95 13.73 2.46 -2.57
C ILE A 95 14.50 3.34 -1.57
N PHE A 96 14.04 3.41 -0.32
CA PHE A 96 14.71 4.17 0.73
C PHE A 96 16.12 3.65 1.01
N ARG A 97 16.32 2.31 1.03
CA ARG A 97 17.67 1.72 1.21
C ARG A 97 18.63 2.14 0.10
N THR A 98 18.14 2.32 -1.12
CA THR A 98 18.97 2.73 -2.26
C THR A 98 19.23 4.24 -2.29
N LEU A 99 18.23 5.07 -1.96
CA LEU A 99 18.31 6.53 -2.10
C LEU A 99 18.72 7.28 -0.82
N GLY A 100 18.47 6.70 0.36
CA GLY A 100 18.64 7.37 1.65
C GLY A 100 17.54 8.37 2.03
N PHE A 101 16.51 8.56 1.19
CA PHE A 101 15.37 9.44 1.46
C PHE A 101 14.05 8.80 0.96
N ARG A 102 12.94 9.27 1.52
CA ARG A 102 11.61 8.74 1.19
C ARG A 102 11.03 9.43 -0.04
N LEU A 103 10.39 8.63 -0.89
CA LEU A 103 9.55 9.10 -1.99
C LEU A 103 8.11 8.64 -1.74
N SER A 104 7.12 9.37 -2.27
CA SER A 104 5.74 8.90 -2.28
C SER A 104 5.47 7.97 -3.46
N LEU A 105 4.45 7.10 -3.33
CA LEU A 105 3.98 6.27 -4.43
C LEU A 105 3.59 7.12 -5.64
N ASP A 106 2.90 8.25 -5.42
CA ASP A 106 2.50 9.19 -6.48
C ASP A 106 3.71 9.73 -7.27
N THR A 107 4.78 10.14 -6.57
CA THR A 107 6.00 10.62 -7.21
C THR A 107 6.61 9.57 -8.14
N ILE A 108 6.64 8.31 -7.69
CA ILE A 108 7.19 7.20 -8.46
C ILE A 108 6.26 6.83 -9.61
N ALA A 109 4.96 6.72 -9.36
CA ALA A 109 3.97 6.39 -10.36
C ALA A 109 3.93 7.41 -11.49
N LYS A 110 3.93 8.70 -11.16
CA LYS A 110 3.97 9.80 -12.13
C LYS A 110 5.22 9.74 -13.01
N ALA A 111 6.39 9.53 -12.40
CA ALA A 111 7.65 9.49 -13.13
C ALA A 111 7.82 8.19 -13.95
N THR A 112 7.32 7.05 -13.44
CA THR A 112 7.51 5.73 -14.05
C THR A 112 6.44 5.43 -15.10
N LEU A 113 5.17 5.68 -14.77
CA LEU A 113 3.99 5.26 -15.55
C LEU A 113 3.25 6.43 -16.21
N GLY A 114 3.56 7.69 -15.85
CA GLY A 114 2.73 8.84 -16.22
C GLY A 114 1.38 8.89 -15.49
N ALA A 115 1.19 8.05 -14.46
CA ALA A 115 -0.05 7.97 -13.68
C ALA A 115 -0.01 8.96 -12.51
N THR A 116 -1.15 9.57 -12.19
CA THR A 116 -1.32 10.46 -11.02
C THR A 116 -2.43 9.92 -10.14
N LYS A 117 -2.27 10.08 -8.81
CA LYS A 117 -3.36 9.80 -7.85
C LYS A 117 -4.51 10.79 -8.04
N THR A 118 -5.72 10.33 -7.74
CA THR A 118 -6.94 11.13 -7.84
C THR A 118 -7.32 11.82 -6.52
N ALA A 119 -6.76 11.38 -5.39
CA ALA A 119 -7.02 11.89 -4.05
C ALA A 119 -5.82 11.60 -3.12
N ASP A 120 -5.96 11.94 -1.84
CA ASP A 120 -5.00 11.62 -0.78
C ASP A 120 -5.70 10.91 0.40
N GLY A 121 -4.89 10.39 1.35
CA GLY A 121 -5.42 9.65 2.50
C GLY A 121 -6.29 10.51 3.45
N ILE A 122 -6.16 11.83 3.45
CA ILE A 122 -7.03 12.74 4.24
C ILE A 122 -8.44 12.70 3.66
N GLN A 123 -8.54 12.81 2.37
CA GLN A 123 -9.82 12.75 1.65
C GLN A 123 -10.50 11.39 1.83
N SER A 124 -9.74 10.30 1.87
CA SER A 124 -10.27 8.95 2.13
C SER A 124 -10.92 8.85 3.51
N VAL A 125 -10.28 9.39 4.55
CA VAL A 125 -10.86 9.44 5.92
C VAL A 125 -12.14 10.29 5.96
N GLU A 126 -12.20 11.42 5.23
CA GLU A 126 -13.41 12.23 5.14
C GLU A 126 -14.55 11.48 4.46
N TRP A 127 -14.30 10.78 3.35
CA TRP A 127 -15.30 9.93 2.69
C TRP A 127 -15.81 8.83 3.62
N PHE A 128 -14.90 8.18 4.36
CA PHE A 128 -15.31 7.15 5.32
C PHE A 128 -16.25 7.71 6.38
N LYS A 129 -15.93 8.86 6.98
CA LYS A 129 -16.77 9.53 8.00
C LYS A 129 -18.12 9.98 7.46
N ASN A 130 -18.19 10.32 6.19
CA ASN A 130 -19.42 10.71 5.51
C ASN A 130 -20.26 9.51 5.03
N GLY A 131 -19.78 8.27 5.23
CA GLY A 131 -20.45 7.06 4.75
C GLY A 131 -20.32 6.82 3.24
N GLU A 132 -19.40 7.51 2.56
CA GLU A 132 -19.14 7.39 1.13
C GLU A 132 -18.20 6.20 0.84
N LEU A 133 -18.59 5.02 1.31
CA LEU A 133 -17.74 3.82 1.32
C LEU A 133 -17.27 3.38 -0.06
N ASP A 134 -18.10 3.52 -1.08
CA ASP A 134 -17.73 3.19 -2.46
C ASP A 134 -16.52 4.02 -2.93
N LYS A 135 -16.47 5.31 -2.56
CA LYS A 135 -15.31 6.17 -2.90
C LYS A 135 -14.04 5.70 -2.19
N VAL A 136 -14.13 5.30 -0.93
CA VAL A 136 -13.00 4.76 -0.17
C VAL A 136 -12.47 3.50 -0.84
N ALA A 137 -13.35 2.56 -1.20
CA ALA A 137 -12.96 1.32 -1.85
C ALA A 137 -12.34 1.55 -3.24
N GLU A 138 -12.93 2.42 -4.07
CA GLU A 138 -12.39 2.73 -5.39
C GLU A 138 -11.04 3.46 -5.33
N TYR A 139 -10.85 4.34 -4.35
CA TYR A 139 -9.57 4.98 -4.11
C TYR A 139 -8.49 3.97 -3.71
N CYS A 140 -8.78 3.09 -2.74
CA CYS A 140 -7.85 2.04 -2.32
C CYS A 140 -7.54 1.05 -3.46
N LYS A 141 -8.55 0.67 -4.29
CA LYS A 141 -8.31 -0.14 -5.51
C LYS A 141 -7.35 0.54 -6.48
N ALA A 142 -7.52 1.85 -6.69
CA ALA A 142 -6.63 2.60 -7.58
C ALA A 142 -5.19 2.60 -7.05
N ASP A 143 -4.98 2.71 -5.73
CA ASP A 143 -3.66 2.65 -5.11
C ASP A 143 -3.04 1.24 -5.23
N VAL A 144 -3.82 0.18 -5.08
CA VAL A 144 -3.37 -1.21 -5.33
C VAL A 144 -3.00 -1.41 -6.81
N ASP A 145 -3.78 -0.89 -7.77
CA ASP A 145 -3.44 -1.00 -9.20
C ASP A 145 -2.16 -0.24 -9.53
N ILE A 146 -2.01 0.98 -9.03
CA ILE A 146 -0.78 1.76 -9.20
C ILE A 146 0.41 1.02 -8.58
N THR A 147 0.27 0.49 -7.37
CA THR A 147 1.31 -0.29 -6.68
C THR A 147 1.72 -1.50 -7.52
N ARG A 148 0.75 -2.26 -8.04
CA ARG A 148 0.99 -3.40 -8.91
C ARG A 148 1.78 -3.00 -10.16
N ARG A 149 1.33 -2.01 -10.89
CA ARG A 149 1.95 -1.57 -12.14
C ARG A 149 3.36 -1.01 -11.94
N VAL A 150 3.61 -0.29 -10.85
CA VAL A 150 4.96 0.19 -10.48
C VAL A 150 5.87 -0.99 -10.15
N TYR A 151 5.37 -1.96 -9.37
CA TYR A 151 6.14 -3.16 -9.04
C TYR A 151 6.48 -3.98 -10.29
N GLU A 152 5.50 -4.26 -11.14
CA GLU A 152 5.69 -5.02 -12.38
C GLU A 152 6.71 -4.33 -13.30
N PHE A 153 6.61 -3.00 -13.45
CA PHE A 153 7.62 -2.23 -14.20
C PHE A 153 9.01 -2.40 -13.57
N GLY A 154 9.14 -2.23 -12.25
CA GLY A 154 10.43 -2.35 -11.56
C GLY A 154 11.02 -3.76 -11.65
N ARG A 155 10.18 -4.80 -11.52
CA ARG A 155 10.56 -6.21 -11.71
C ARG A 155 11.12 -6.48 -13.11
N ASP A 156 10.45 -5.96 -14.12
CA ASP A 156 10.76 -6.27 -15.52
C ASP A 156 11.97 -5.46 -16.03
N HIS A 157 12.18 -4.26 -15.51
CA HIS A 157 13.23 -3.34 -15.97
C HIS A 157 14.43 -3.21 -15.02
N GLY A 158 14.29 -3.62 -13.74
CA GLY A 158 15.34 -3.48 -12.72
C GLY A 158 15.49 -2.06 -12.15
N PHE A 159 14.58 -1.14 -12.47
CA PHE A 159 14.55 0.23 -11.95
C PHE A 159 13.14 0.82 -12.01
N VAL A 160 12.92 1.88 -11.22
CA VAL A 160 11.79 2.79 -11.37
C VAL A 160 12.29 4.23 -11.51
N HIS A 161 11.41 5.15 -11.92
CA HIS A 161 11.76 6.55 -12.07
C HIS A 161 11.20 7.41 -10.92
N TYR A 162 11.84 8.55 -10.69
CA TYR A 162 11.33 9.62 -9.85
C TYR A 162 11.81 10.98 -10.38
N TYR A 163 11.17 12.07 -9.94
CA TYR A 163 11.66 13.41 -10.25
C TYR A 163 12.49 13.95 -9.07
N SER A 164 13.65 14.52 -9.38
CA SER A 164 14.44 15.27 -8.41
C SER A 164 13.71 16.57 -8.01
N LYS A 165 14.17 17.22 -6.94
CA LYS A 165 13.66 18.54 -6.54
C LYS A 165 13.83 19.61 -7.63
N LEU A 166 14.75 19.42 -8.55
CA LEU A 166 15.01 20.31 -9.69
C LEU A 166 14.21 19.89 -10.95
N GLY A 167 13.29 18.93 -10.85
CA GLY A 167 12.46 18.47 -11.96
C GLY A 167 13.13 17.47 -12.92
N SER A 168 14.37 17.07 -12.69
CA SER A 168 15.05 16.07 -13.53
C SER A 168 14.47 14.68 -13.27
N LYS A 169 14.17 13.93 -14.34
CA LYS A 169 13.75 12.53 -14.26
C LYS A 169 14.96 11.63 -14.01
N LEU A 170 14.99 10.95 -12.89
CA LEU A 170 16.08 10.09 -12.45
C LEU A 170 15.59 8.63 -12.33
N LYS A 171 16.55 7.70 -12.25
CA LYS A 171 16.30 6.27 -12.02
C LYS A 171 16.77 5.89 -10.62
N VAL A 172 16.03 4.97 -9.99
CA VAL A 172 16.49 4.22 -8.83
C VAL A 172 16.43 2.73 -9.16
N SER A 173 17.55 2.03 -8.95
CA SER A 173 17.63 0.59 -9.17
C SER A 173 16.84 -0.16 -8.10
N VAL A 174 16.11 -1.19 -8.52
CA VAL A 174 15.35 -2.09 -7.64
C VAL A 174 15.61 -3.54 -8.02
N ASN A 175 15.48 -4.46 -7.06
CA ASN A 175 15.58 -5.89 -7.30
C ASN A 175 14.34 -6.60 -6.75
N TRP A 176 13.28 -6.58 -7.55
CA TRP A 176 11.96 -7.13 -7.20
C TRP A 176 11.65 -8.47 -7.92
N LYS A 177 12.67 -9.21 -8.28
CA LYS A 177 12.57 -10.53 -8.93
C LYS A 177 12.18 -11.64 -7.95
#